data_9acaa17e47d2025ec7bb0a991b033428
#
_entry.id   9acaa17e47d2025ec7bb0a991b033428
#
_cell.length_a   1.000
_cell.length_b   1.000
_cell.length_c   1.000
_cell.angle_alpha   90.00
_cell.angle_beta   90.00
_cell.angle_gamma   90.00
#
_symmetry.space_group_name_H-M   'P 1'
#
loop_
_entity.id
_entity.type
_entity.pdbx_description
1 polymer ?
#
loop_
_entity_poly.entity_id
_entity_poly.type
_entity_poly.pdbx_seq_one_letter_code
_entity_poly.pdbx_strand_id
1 'polypeptide(L)'
;MRGARGNDSRDRWLDQPAILSQLKRPTALCVEPDKESFSLMDATVKKLRTRAQTEIGRGPGIVRPSREEAEEAVRTLIAYAGDDPEREGLRETPRRVTSAYDEFFSGYTEDPQEVLSRTFDEVAGYDDIVMLRNIELHSHCEHHMIPFVGKAHVAYFPTDRVVGISKLARVVEVFARRLQTQETMTAQIAETIDKALKPKGVAVMIEAVHQCMSIRGVKKPDVATITTQFTGIFKEDPAQQARFMMLATERGRS
;
A
#
# COMPACT_ATOMS: atom_id res chain seq x y z
N MET A 1 -22.84 44.62 48.26
CA MET A 1 -24.05 44.95 47.48
C MET A 1 -23.97 44.38 46.09
N ARG A 2 -24.95 43.52 45.71
CA ARG A 2 -25.39 43.08 44.35
C ARG A 2 -24.26 42.52 43.44
N GLY A 3 -24.13 41.28 43.08
CA GLY A 3 -25.14 40.30 42.65
C GLY A 3 -25.31 40.36 41.14
N ALA A 4 -24.49 39.56 40.37
CA ALA A 4 -24.77 39.28 38.96
C ALA A 4 -24.60 37.79 38.71
N ARG A 5 -25.72 37.18 38.31
CA ARG A 5 -25.93 35.75 38.07
C ARG A 5 -25.36 35.35 36.73
N GLY A 6 -24.65 34.24 36.69
CA GLY A 6 -24.23 33.56 35.47
C GLY A 6 -25.45 32.92 34.80
N ASN A 7 -25.48 33.06 33.48
CA ASN A 7 -26.46 32.43 32.61
C ASN A 7 -25.87 31.13 32.06
N ASP A 8 -26.34 30.01 32.62
CA ASP A 8 -25.96 28.66 32.14
C ASP A 8 -26.92 28.27 31.01
N SER A 9 -26.42 28.19 29.79
CA SER A 9 -27.18 27.91 28.56
C SER A 9 -27.01 26.46 28.07
N ARG A 10 -26.87 25.50 29.02
CA ARG A 10 -26.57 24.10 28.64
C ARG A 10 -27.71 23.10 28.67
N ASP A 11 -28.94 23.51 28.92
CA ASP A 11 -30.07 22.56 29.03
C ASP A 11 -31.29 22.98 28.20
N ARG A 12 -31.19 22.96 26.87
CA ARG A 12 -32.35 23.24 26.01
C ARG A 12 -32.51 22.30 24.81
N TRP A 13 -32.05 21.06 24.90
CA TRP A 13 -32.21 20.09 23.79
C TRP A 13 -32.91 18.78 24.18
N LEU A 14 -33.53 18.67 25.37
CA LEU A 14 -34.11 17.41 25.83
C LEU A 14 -35.65 17.35 25.90
N ASP A 15 -36.40 18.29 25.33
CA ASP A 15 -37.86 18.21 25.30
C ASP A 15 -38.43 18.48 23.91
N GLN A 16 -38.37 17.47 23.03
CA GLN A 16 -39.33 17.34 21.92
C GLN A 16 -39.73 15.87 21.75
N PRO A 17 -40.88 15.41 22.23
CA PRO A 17 -41.44 14.14 21.83
C PRO A 17 -42.22 14.28 20.51
N ALA A 18 -42.12 13.23 19.67
CA ALA A 18 -43.04 12.90 18.59
C ALA A 18 -42.87 13.54 17.22
N ILE A 19 -41.80 13.14 16.47
CA ILE A 19 -41.85 13.08 14.98
C ILE A 19 -41.28 11.74 14.46
N LEU A 20 -41.42 10.64 15.17
CA LEU A 20 -40.93 9.32 14.73
C LEU A 20 -42.02 8.39 14.17
N SER A 21 -43.25 8.85 13.95
CA SER A 21 -44.34 7.98 13.51
C SER A 21 -44.74 8.07 12.03
N GLN A 22 -44.01 8.82 11.19
CA GLN A 22 -44.35 8.95 9.75
C GLN A 22 -43.27 8.59 8.76
N LEU A 23 -42.16 8.00 9.16
CA LEU A 23 -41.24 7.41 8.21
C LEU A 23 -41.68 5.99 7.85
N LYS A 24 -42.44 5.87 6.75
CA LYS A 24 -42.62 4.59 6.06
C LYS A 24 -41.23 4.03 5.76
N ARG A 25 -40.91 2.87 6.34
CA ARG A 25 -39.70 2.11 5.99
C ARG A 25 -39.73 1.86 4.50
N PRO A 26 -38.69 2.23 3.75
CA PRO A 26 -38.57 1.74 2.40
C PRO A 26 -38.39 0.21 2.48
N THR A 27 -39.28 -0.52 1.82
CA THR A 27 -39.10 -1.94 1.55
C THR A 27 -37.75 -2.10 0.83
N ALA A 28 -36.76 -2.62 1.53
CA ALA A 28 -35.52 -3.02 0.93
C ALA A 28 -35.86 -4.11 -0.09
N LEU A 29 -35.86 -3.77 -1.37
CA LEU A 29 -35.71 -4.74 -2.44
C LEU A 29 -34.31 -5.34 -2.24
N CYS A 30 -34.25 -6.51 -1.60
CA CYS A 30 -33.12 -7.41 -1.75
C CYS A 30 -33.09 -7.82 -3.22
N VAL A 31 -32.35 -7.09 -4.03
CA VAL A 31 -31.93 -7.57 -5.34
C VAL A 31 -30.84 -8.58 -5.03
N GLU A 32 -31.17 -9.87 -5.12
CA GLU A 32 -30.14 -10.92 -5.12
C GLU A 32 -29.19 -10.61 -6.28
N PRO A 33 -27.88 -10.56 -6.04
CA PRO A 33 -26.94 -10.33 -7.12
C PRO A 33 -27.03 -11.50 -8.09
N ASP A 34 -27.28 -11.18 -9.37
CA ASP A 34 -27.31 -12.08 -10.48
C ASP A 34 -26.07 -12.99 -10.49
N LYS A 35 -26.29 -14.30 -10.72
CA LYS A 35 -25.21 -15.30 -10.78
C LYS A 35 -24.17 -15.01 -11.85
N GLU A 36 -24.53 -14.26 -12.90
CA GLU A 36 -23.60 -13.81 -13.95
C GLU A 36 -22.64 -12.72 -13.43
N SER A 37 -23.08 -11.80 -12.55
CA SER A 37 -22.21 -10.77 -11.96
C SER A 37 -21.16 -11.37 -11.02
N PHE A 38 -21.51 -12.43 -10.29
CA PHE A 38 -20.57 -13.19 -9.45
C PHE A 38 -19.54 -13.94 -10.32
N SER A 39 -19.94 -14.51 -11.43
CA SER A 39 -19.04 -15.20 -12.38
C SER A 39 -18.06 -14.24 -13.04
N LEU A 40 -18.48 -13.01 -13.39
CA LEU A 40 -17.61 -11.97 -13.94
C LEU A 40 -16.58 -11.45 -12.89
N MET A 41 -16.98 -11.27 -11.65
CA MET A 41 -16.07 -10.88 -10.57
C MET A 41 -15.03 -11.99 -10.31
N ASP A 42 -15.44 -13.25 -10.29
CA ASP A 42 -14.54 -14.39 -10.10
C ASP A 42 -13.56 -14.56 -11.27
N ALA A 43 -14.00 -14.34 -12.49
CA ALA A 43 -13.16 -14.34 -13.69
C ALA A 43 -12.16 -13.18 -13.68
N THR A 44 -12.56 -11.99 -13.20
CA THR A 44 -11.69 -10.82 -13.08
C THR A 44 -10.65 -11.02 -11.97
N VAL A 45 -11.05 -11.53 -10.81
CA VAL A 45 -10.15 -11.87 -9.71
C VAL A 45 -9.19 -13.00 -10.10
N LYS A 46 -9.67 -14.01 -10.86
CA LYS A 46 -8.82 -15.09 -11.38
C LYS A 46 -7.83 -14.58 -12.43
N LYS A 47 -8.25 -13.63 -13.29
CA LYS A 47 -7.39 -12.97 -14.27
C LYS A 47 -6.34 -12.08 -13.63
N LEU A 48 -6.68 -11.37 -12.54
CA LEU A 48 -5.75 -10.60 -11.73
C LEU A 48 -4.76 -11.52 -11.00
N ARG A 49 -5.22 -12.65 -10.44
CA ARG A 49 -4.35 -13.67 -9.84
C ARG A 49 -3.39 -14.30 -10.84
N THR A 50 -3.85 -14.60 -12.06
CA THR A 50 -3.01 -15.19 -13.11
C THR A 50 -1.98 -14.18 -13.62
N ARG A 51 -2.34 -12.88 -13.70
CA ARG A 51 -1.42 -11.81 -14.11
C ARG A 51 -0.34 -11.55 -13.05
N ALA A 52 -0.69 -11.62 -11.76
CA ALA A 52 0.27 -11.52 -10.65
C ALA A 52 1.23 -12.73 -10.57
N GLN A 53 0.83 -13.89 -11.07
CA GLN A 53 1.66 -15.11 -11.04
C GLN A 53 2.64 -15.23 -12.22
N THR A 54 2.46 -14.48 -13.31
CA THR A 54 3.23 -14.69 -14.55
C THR A 54 4.38 -13.70 -14.74
N GLU A 55 4.50 -12.65 -13.95
CA GLU A 55 5.49 -11.57 -14.20
C GLU A 55 6.30 -11.15 -12.97
N ILE A 56 6.92 -12.10 -12.30
CA ILE A 56 8.13 -11.83 -11.51
C ILE A 56 9.31 -11.95 -12.50
N GLY A 57 9.57 -10.89 -13.21
CA GLY A 57 10.73 -10.81 -14.11
C GLY A 57 10.34 -10.27 -15.48
N ARG A 58 10.78 -9.06 -15.76
CA ARG A 58 10.81 -8.36 -17.05
C ARG A 58 9.55 -8.57 -17.88
N GLY A 59 8.64 -7.59 -17.82
CA GLY A 59 7.50 -7.53 -18.73
C GLY A 59 7.94 -7.71 -20.20
N PRO A 60 7.09 -8.30 -21.07
CA PRO A 60 7.45 -8.63 -22.41
C PRO A 60 7.83 -7.36 -23.18
N GLY A 61 9.11 -7.25 -23.58
CA GLY A 61 9.53 -6.43 -24.71
C GLY A 61 9.33 -4.91 -24.60
N ILE A 62 9.33 -4.31 -23.39
CA ILE A 62 9.35 -2.85 -23.27
C ILE A 62 10.69 -2.36 -23.83
N VAL A 63 10.67 -1.71 -24.98
CA VAL A 63 11.83 -0.97 -25.49
C VAL A 63 11.95 0.28 -24.62
N ARG A 64 12.97 0.30 -23.77
CA ARG A 64 13.26 1.48 -22.94
C ARG A 64 13.69 2.62 -23.87
N PRO A 65 13.02 3.80 -23.82
CA PRO A 65 13.44 4.94 -24.64
C PRO A 65 14.80 5.46 -24.19
N SER A 66 15.44 6.24 -25.05
CA SER A 66 16.67 6.93 -24.68
C SER A 66 16.40 7.98 -23.60
N ARG A 67 17.47 8.44 -22.95
CA ARG A 67 17.36 9.50 -21.95
C ARG A 67 16.89 10.81 -22.57
N GLU A 68 17.37 11.13 -23.78
CA GLU A 68 17.00 12.31 -24.53
C GLU A 68 15.51 12.32 -24.88
N GLU A 69 14.95 11.18 -25.31
CA GLU A 69 13.51 11.03 -25.56
C GLU A 69 12.68 11.20 -24.28
N ALA A 70 13.16 10.69 -23.17
CA ALA A 70 12.49 10.87 -21.88
C ALA A 70 12.53 12.33 -21.40
N GLU A 71 13.66 13.04 -21.59
CA GLU A 71 13.80 14.46 -21.27
C GLU A 71 12.91 15.33 -22.16
N GLU A 72 12.75 14.98 -23.46
CA GLU A 72 11.83 15.68 -24.36
C GLU A 72 10.38 15.52 -23.96
N ALA A 73 10.00 14.31 -23.48
CA ALA A 73 8.67 14.10 -22.93
C ALA A 73 8.39 15.00 -21.70
N VAL A 74 9.41 15.23 -20.86
CA VAL A 74 9.28 16.16 -19.72
C VAL A 74 9.12 17.61 -20.19
N ARG A 75 9.84 18.07 -21.23
CA ARG A 75 9.63 19.40 -21.82
C ARG A 75 8.19 19.57 -22.32
N THR A 76 7.69 18.56 -23.01
CA THR A 76 6.29 18.51 -23.48
C THR A 76 5.31 18.66 -22.31
N LEU A 77 5.54 17.97 -21.19
CA LEU A 77 4.67 18.05 -19.99
C LEU A 77 4.73 19.42 -19.33
N ILE A 78 5.90 20.08 -19.29
CA ILE A 78 6.06 21.44 -18.78
C ILE A 78 5.23 22.42 -19.63
N ALA A 79 5.37 22.34 -20.94
CA ALA A 79 4.58 23.17 -21.87
C ALA A 79 3.07 22.89 -21.75
N TYR A 80 2.67 21.64 -21.63
CA TYR A 80 1.27 21.25 -21.39
C TYR A 80 0.71 21.82 -20.08
N ALA A 81 1.54 21.94 -19.03
CA ALA A 81 1.17 22.56 -17.78
C ALA A 81 1.01 24.10 -17.89
N GLY A 82 1.44 24.69 -19.00
CA GLY A 82 1.30 26.12 -19.30
C GLY A 82 2.53 26.96 -18.94
N ASP A 83 3.70 26.35 -18.76
CA ASP A 83 4.95 27.06 -18.46
C ASP A 83 5.97 26.91 -19.60
N ASP A 84 6.95 27.82 -19.68
CA ASP A 84 8.01 27.81 -20.69
C ASP A 84 9.18 26.90 -20.26
N PRO A 85 9.41 25.77 -20.94
CA PRO A 85 10.50 24.87 -20.61
C PRO A 85 11.90 25.51 -20.81
N GLU A 86 12.00 26.60 -21.59
CA GLU A 86 13.27 27.28 -21.87
C GLU A 86 13.62 28.37 -20.86
N ARG A 87 12.69 28.76 -19.96
CA ARG A 87 13.02 29.74 -18.92
C ARG A 87 14.09 29.15 -17.97
N GLU A 88 14.93 30.02 -17.44
CA GLU A 88 16.14 29.69 -16.65
C GLU A 88 15.88 28.64 -15.57
N GLY A 89 14.78 28.76 -14.81
CA GLY A 89 14.44 27.84 -13.71
C GLY A 89 14.03 26.44 -14.18
N LEU A 90 13.66 26.23 -15.45
CA LEU A 90 13.15 24.97 -15.99
C LEU A 90 14.09 24.25 -16.98
N ARG A 91 15.12 24.89 -17.48
CA ARG A 91 16.06 24.30 -18.44
C ARG A 91 16.65 22.95 -17.99
N GLU A 92 16.99 22.85 -16.68
CA GLU A 92 17.55 21.63 -16.10
C GLU A 92 16.49 20.65 -15.57
N THR A 93 15.21 21.04 -15.58
CA THR A 93 14.12 20.21 -15.02
C THR A 93 13.97 18.87 -15.74
N PRO A 94 14.02 18.79 -17.08
CA PRO A 94 13.95 17.50 -17.77
C PRO A 94 15.00 16.49 -17.28
N ARG A 95 16.27 16.92 -17.19
CA ARG A 95 17.36 16.09 -16.69
C ARG A 95 17.17 15.68 -15.23
N ARG A 96 16.70 16.61 -14.37
CA ARG A 96 16.45 16.30 -12.95
C ARG A 96 15.32 15.32 -12.77
N VAL A 97 14.24 15.44 -13.54
CA VAL A 97 13.09 14.52 -13.49
C VAL A 97 13.51 13.12 -13.94
N THR A 98 14.21 12.99 -15.05
CA THR A 98 14.68 11.67 -15.53
C THR A 98 15.64 11.01 -14.56
N SER A 99 16.54 11.79 -13.92
CA SER A 99 17.43 11.25 -12.87
C SER A 99 16.66 10.82 -11.62
N ALA A 100 15.65 11.57 -11.20
CA ALA A 100 14.79 11.17 -10.08
C ALA A 100 14.00 9.89 -10.41
N TYR A 101 13.55 9.72 -11.66
CA TYR A 101 12.84 8.52 -12.10
C TYR A 101 13.74 7.28 -12.12
N ASP A 102 15.03 7.42 -12.45
CA ASP A 102 15.99 6.32 -12.34
C ASP A 102 16.09 5.82 -10.89
N GLU A 103 15.99 6.73 -9.91
CA GLU A 103 15.99 6.39 -8.48
C GLU A 103 14.63 5.83 -8.02
N PHE A 104 13.52 6.51 -8.33
CA PHE A 104 12.17 6.12 -7.91
C PHE A 104 11.75 4.75 -8.45
N PHE A 105 12.23 4.39 -9.64
CA PHE A 105 11.84 3.16 -10.32
C PHE A 105 12.98 2.14 -10.47
N SER A 106 14.03 2.26 -9.62
CA SER A 106 15.16 1.33 -9.60
C SER A 106 14.74 -0.12 -9.31
N GLY A 107 13.64 -0.33 -8.61
CA GLY A 107 13.13 -1.66 -8.29
C GLY A 107 12.74 -2.52 -9.50
N TYR A 108 12.57 -1.93 -10.70
CA TYR A 108 12.38 -2.71 -11.92
C TYR A 108 13.66 -3.42 -12.41
N THR A 109 14.82 -3.02 -11.91
CA THR A 109 16.11 -3.62 -12.25
C THR A 109 16.61 -4.61 -11.20
N GLU A 110 15.89 -4.74 -10.08
CA GLU A 110 16.25 -5.61 -8.97
C GLU A 110 15.37 -6.87 -8.92
N ASP A 111 15.98 -8.03 -8.62
CA ASP A 111 15.25 -9.27 -8.38
C ASP A 111 14.98 -9.43 -6.85
N PRO A 112 13.71 -9.36 -6.42
CA PRO A 112 13.39 -9.48 -5.00
C PRO A 112 13.68 -10.88 -4.43
N GLN A 113 13.74 -11.94 -5.26
CA GLN A 113 14.13 -13.28 -4.81
C GLN A 113 15.63 -13.37 -4.53
N GLU A 114 16.46 -12.72 -5.36
CA GLU A 114 17.89 -12.65 -5.12
C GLU A 114 18.21 -11.94 -3.79
N VAL A 115 17.43 -10.93 -3.43
CA VAL A 115 17.56 -10.24 -2.13
C VAL A 115 17.41 -11.22 -0.97
N LEU A 116 16.53 -12.21 -1.07
CA LEU A 116 16.27 -13.22 -0.04
C LEU A 116 17.12 -14.48 -0.15
N SER A 117 17.99 -14.60 -1.17
CA SER A 117 18.77 -15.81 -1.44
C SER A 117 19.76 -16.20 -0.32
N ARG A 118 20.24 -15.21 0.45
CA ARG A 118 21.12 -15.45 1.59
C ARG A 118 20.33 -15.70 2.85
N THR A 119 20.18 -16.95 3.22
CA THR A 119 19.54 -17.41 4.44
C THR A 119 20.57 -17.99 5.41
N PHE A 120 20.18 -18.13 6.66
CA PHE A 120 20.95 -18.78 7.72
C PHE A 120 20.19 -20.02 8.19
N ASP A 121 20.89 -21.15 8.27
CA ASP A 121 20.29 -22.42 8.69
C ASP A 121 20.21 -22.55 10.24
N GLU A 122 20.84 -21.61 10.97
CA GLU A 122 20.85 -21.60 12.43
C GLU A 122 19.65 -20.83 12.97
N VAL A 123 18.56 -21.54 13.23
CA VAL A 123 17.37 -20.98 13.90
C VAL A 123 17.50 -21.07 15.44
N ALA A 124 18.50 -21.82 15.94
CA ALA A 124 18.77 -22.05 17.38
C ALA A 124 17.52 -22.43 18.19
N GLY A 125 16.55 -23.10 17.55
CA GLY A 125 15.29 -23.51 18.17
C GLY A 125 14.24 -22.38 18.29
N TYR A 126 14.44 -21.22 17.65
CA TYR A 126 13.44 -20.15 17.61
C TYR A 126 12.31 -20.54 16.64
N ASP A 127 11.11 -20.71 17.18
CA ASP A 127 9.92 -21.18 16.45
C ASP A 127 8.73 -20.21 16.51
N ASP A 128 8.96 -18.95 16.91
CA ASP A 128 7.95 -17.92 17.05
C ASP A 128 8.06 -16.85 15.94
N ILE A 129 7.16 -15.88 15.96
CA ILE A 129 7.07 -14.80 14.99
C ILE A 129 8.34 -13.94 14.92
N VAL A 130 8.88 -13.79 13.72
CA VAL A 130 9.90 -12.77 13.40
C VAL A 130 9.20 -11.63 12.71
N MET A 131 9.29 -10.41 13.26
CA MET A 131 8.56 -9.26 12.72
C MET A 131 9.45 -8.02 12.60
N LEU A 132 9.42 -7.40 11.43
CA LEU A 132 9.85 -6.02 11.21
C LEU A 132 8.62 -5.12 11.12
N ARG A 133 8.62 -4.05 11.89
CA ARG A 133 7.54 -3.05 11.83
C ARG A 133 8.09 -1.66 11.56
N ASN A 134 7.20 -0.77 11.10
CA ASN A 134 7.53 0.62 10.80
C ASN A 134 8.61 0.76 9.70
N ILE A 135 8.64 -0.16 8.73
CA ILE A 135 9.49 -0.02 7.54
C ILE A 135 8.92 1.16 6.75
N GLU A 136 9.68 2.25 6.64
CA GLU A 136 9.26 3.40 5.85
C GLU A 136 9.07 3.01 4.39
N LEU A 137 8.03 3.55 3.77
CA LEU A 137 7.61 3.20 2.42
C LEU A 137 7.36 4.48 1.61
N HIS A 138 8.04 4.60 0.49
CA HIS A 138 7.78 5.61 -0.54
C HIS A 138 7.56 4.88 -1.87
N SER A 139 6.37 5.01 -2.44
CA SER A 139 6.05 4.37 -3.72
C SER A 139 5.22 5.31 -4.59
N HIS A 140 4.94 4.92 -5.83
CA HIS A 140 4.21 5.72 -6.80
C HIS A 140 2.99 4.96 -7.31
N CYS A 141 1.82 5.60 -7.20
CA CYS A 141 0.57 5.07 -7.70
C CYS A 141 0.64 4.90 -9.23
N GLU A 142 0.38 3.69 -9.73
CA GLU A 142 0.44 3.39 -11.17
C GLU A 142 -0.57 4.17 -12.00
N HIS A 143 -1.69 4.63 -11.39
CA HIS A 143 -2.74 5.37 -12.10
C HIS A 143 -2.37 6.81 -12.41
N HIS A 144 -1.53 7.45 -11.59
CA HIS A 144 -1.25 8.88 -11.69
C HIS A 144 0.23 9.22 -11.63
N MET A 145 1.11 8.25 -11.36
CA MET A 145 2.55 8.45 -11.11
C MET A 145 2.83 9.44 -9.96
N ILE A 146 1.87 9.57 -9.02
CA ILE A 146 1.97 10.43 -7.84
C ILE A 146 2.34 9.59 -6.63
N PRO A 147 3.21 10.08 -5.72
CA PRO A 147 3.65 9.32 -4.56
C PRO A 147 2.52 8.91 -3.62
N PHE A 148 2.70 7.78 -2.96
CA PHE A 148 2.06 7.44 -1.71
C PHE A 148 3.13 7.04 -0.69
N VAL A 149 2.93 7.47 0.54
CA VAL A 149 3.93 7.40 1.60
C VAL A 149 3.31 6.77 2.83
N GLY A 150 4.03 5.87 3.46
CA GLY A 150 3.50 5.15 4.61
C GLY A 150 4.50 4.23 5.27
N LYS A 151 3.98 3.17 5.87
CA LYS A 151 4.76 2.18 6.60
C LYS A 151 4.31 0.77 6.24
N ALA A 152 5.28 -0.12 6.12
CA ALA A 152 5.04 -1.55 5.98
C ALA A 152 5.43 -2.28 7.28
N HIS A 153 4.67 -3.33 7.57
CA HIS A 153 4.90 -4.28 8.65
C HIS A 153 4.95 -5.67 8.04
N VAL A 154 6.04 -6.39 8.26
CA VAL A 154 6.29 -7.69 7.66
C VAL A 154 6.64 -8.68 8.75
N ALA A 155 5.97 -9.81 8.76
CA ALA A 155 6.26 -10.89 9.68
C ALA A 155 6.24 -12.25 8.99
N TYR A 156 6.99 -13.20 9.54
CA TYR A 156 6.92 -14.60 9.14
C TYR A 156 7.17 -15.52 10.33
N PHE A 157 6.66 -16.73 10.25
CA PHE A 157 7.03 -17.82 11.17
C PHE A 157 8.10 -18.69 10.52
N PRO A 158 9.32 -18.74 11.05
CA PRO A 158 10.40 -19.55 10.47
C PRO A 158 10.09 -21.05 10.51
N THR A 159 10.68 -21.79 9.58
CA THR A 159 10.83 -23.24 9.61
C THR A 159 12.29 -23.56 9.95
N ASP A 160 13.07 -24.00 8.97
CA ASP A 160 14.46 -24.38 9.14
C ASP A 160 15.43 -23.25 8.83
N ARG A 161 14.92 -22.13 8.28
CA ARG A 161 15.73 -21.02 7.79
C ARG A 161 15.22 -19.67 8.28
N VAL A 162 16.17 -18.81 8.59
CA VAL A 162 15.92 -17.39 8.86
C VAL A 162 16.66 -16.53 7.86
N VAL A 163 16.12 -15.38 7.59
CA VAL A 163 16.74 -14.36 6.75
C VAL A 163 17.19 -13.17 7.59
N GLY A 164 18.27 -12.52 7.19
CA GLY A 164 18.70 -11.29 7.84
C GLY A 164 17.58 -10.24 7.79
N ILE A 165 17.25 -9.64 8.92
CA ILE A 165 16.12 -8.70 9.07
C ILE A 165 16.17 -7.54 8.06
N SER A 166 17.36 -7.04 7.70
CA SER A 166 17.55 -6.02 6.67
C SER A 166 17.07 -6.45 5.27
N LYS A 167 17.01 -7.76 5.01
CA LYS A 167 16.55 -8.28 3.73
C LYS A 167 15.03 -8.15 3.55
N LEU A 168 14.27 -8.27 4.64
CA LEU A 168 12.82 -8.03 4.63
C LEU A 168 12.51 -6.58 4.27
N ALA A 169 13.23 -5.62 4.87
CA ALA A 169 13.07 -4.20 4.52
C ALA A 169 13.45 -3.94 3.06
N ARG A 170 14.53 -4.59 2.56
CA ARG A 170 14.96 -4.43 1.17
C ARG A 170 13.95 -4.99 0.18
N VAL A 171 13.28 -6.10 0.47
CA VAL A 171 12.21 -6.64 -0.39
C VAL A 171 11.06 -5.64 -0.49
N VAL A 172 10.66 -5.01 0.63
CA VAL A 172 9.66 -3.93 0.62
C VAL A 172 10.11 -2.80 -0.31
N GLU A 173 11.38 -2.38 -0.21
CA GLU A 173 11.93 -1.30 -1.02
C GLU A 173 11.95 -1.64 -2.52
N VAL A 174 12.36 -2.85 -2.90
CA VAL A 174 12.35 -3.30 -4.31
C VAL A 174 10.97 -3.19 -4.94
N PHE A 175 9.92 -3.58 -4.20
CA PHE A 175 8.56 -3.44 -4.71
C PHE A 175 8.04 -2.00 -4.63
N ALA A 176 8.41 -1.23 -3.61
CA ALA A 176 8.01 0.16 -3.47
C ALA A 176 8.58 1.04 -4.59
N ARG A 177 9.78 0.75 -5.07
CA ARG A 177 10.43 1.46 -6.18
C ARG A 177 9.95 1.00 -7.56
N ARG A 178 8.62 0.87 -7.70
CA ARG A 178 7.92 0.54 -8.95
C ARG A 178 6.63 1.35 -9.02
N LEU A 179 6.00 1.38 -10.20
CA LEU A 179 4.61 1.82 -10.29
C LEU A 179 3.71 0.73 -9.71
N GLN A 180 2.90 1.07 -8.70
CA GLN A 180 2.15 0.10 -7.92
C GLN A 180 0.70 0.49 -7.66
N THR A 181 -0.16 -0.52 -7.46
CA THR A 181 -1.26 -0.39 -6.52
C THR A 181 -0.79 -0.90 -5.16
N GLN A 182 -1.32 -0.35 -4.07
CA GLN A 182 -0.92 -0.77 -2.72
C GLN A 182 -1.29 -2.23 -2.47
N GLU A 183 -2.43 -2.69 -2.98
CA GLU A 183 -2.93 -4.06 -2.88
C GLU A 183 -1.99 -5.07 -3.56
N THR A 184 -1.61 -4.78 -4.81
CA THR A 184 -0.69 -5.64 -5.57
C THR A 184 0.67 -5.70 -4.91
N MET A 185 1.21 -4.57 -4.45
CA MET A 185 2.48 -4.52 -3.75
C MET A 185 2.47 -5.34 -2.47
N THR A 186 1.41 -5.22 -1.66
CA THR A 186 1.24 -5.99 -0.42
C THR A 186 1.26 -7.49 -0.68
N ALA A 187 0.54 -7.93 -1.72
CA ALA A 187 0.49 -9.32 -2.13
C ALA A 187 1.85 -9.82 -2.67
N GLN A 188 2.53 -9.04 -3.50
CA GLN A 188 3.83 -9.39 -4.07
C GLN A 188 4.92 -9.56 -2.99
N ILE A 189 4.95 -8.68 -1.99
CA ILE A 189 5.88 -8.78 -0.86
C ILE A 189 5.64 -10.11 -0.11
N ALA A 190 4.40 -10.38 0.27
CA ALA A 190 4.06 -11.60 1.01
C ALA A 190 4.38 -12.87 0.21
N GLU A 191 4.00 -12.91 -1.07
CA GLU A 191 4.25 -14.05 -1.94
C GLU A 191 5.75 -14.30 -2.18
N THR A 192 6.53 -13.24 -2.32
CA THR A 192 7.98 -13.35 -2.51
C THR A 192 8.66 -13.96 -1.29
N ILE A 193 8.31 -13.49 -0.10
CA ILE A 193 8.84 -14.03 1.16
C ILE A 193 8.41 -15.48 1.35
N ASP A 194 7.14 -15.78 1.09
CA ASP A 194 6.57 -17.13 1.21
C ASP A 194 7.28 -18.14 0.30
N LYS A 195 7.52 -17.77 -0.96
CA LYS A 195 8.22 -18.61 -1.95
C LYS A 195 9.70 -18.81 -1.62
N ALA A 196 10.38 -17.74 -1.18
CA ALA A 196 11.82 -17.78 -0.94
C ALA A 196 12.19 -18.53 0.34
N LEU A 197 11.46 -18.30 1.43
CA LEU A 197 11.78 -18.82 2.75
C LEU A 197 11.00 -20.09 3.10
N LYS A 198 9.86 -20.36 2.43
CA LYS A 198 8.92 -21.45 2.75
C LYS A 198 8.59 -21.52 4.25
N PRO A 199 8.20 -20.41 4.87
CA PRO A 199 7.92 -20.34 6.29
C PRO A 199 6.58 -21.04 6.60
N LYS A 200 6.24 -21.19 7.88
CA LYS A 200 4.89 -21.66 8.29
C LYS A 200 3.78 -20.66 7.89
N GLY A 201 4.14 -19.41 7.61
CA GLY A 201 3.25 -18.36 7.11
C GLY A 201 3.91 -17.00 7.09
N VAL A 202 3.33 -16.10 6.32
CA VAL A 202 3.77 -14.70 6.17
C VAL A 202 2.59 -13.78 6.44
N ALA A 203 2.85 -12.64 7.07
CA ALA A 203 1.90 -11.55 7.25
C ALA A 203 2.54 -10.24 6.80
N VAL A 204 1.83 -9.49 5.97
CA VAL A 204 2.22 -8.15 5.52
C VAL A 204 1.06 -7.21 5.75
N MET A 205 1.32 -6.03 6.32
CA MET A 205 0.39 -4.92 6.40
C MET A 205 1.09 -3.66 5.91
N ILE A 206 0.39 -2.89 5.09
CA ILE A 206 0.84 -1.57 4.63
C ILE A 206 -0.22 -0.56 4.98
N GLU A 207 0.19 0.55 5.59
CA GLU A 207 -0.63 1.72 5.84
C GLU A 207 0.03 2.92 5.16
N ALA A 208 -0.68 3.58 4.22
CA ALA A 208 -0.12 4.68 3.46
C ALA A 208 -1.17 5.75 3.10
N VAL A 209 -0.68 6.99 2.98
CA VAL A 209 -1.45 8.15 2.49
C VAL A 209 -1.12 8.37 1.02
N HIS A 210 -2.15 8.37 0.18
CA HIS A 210 -2.03 8.54 -1.26
C HIS A 210 -2.16 10.00 -1.66
N GLN A 211 -1.08 10.60 -2.18
CA GLN A 211 -1.10 12.00 -2.61
C GLN A 211 -2.06 12.24 -3.78
N CYS A 212 -2.33 11.23 -4.60
CA CYS A 212 -3.35 11.33 -5.66
C CYS A 212 -4.79 11.53 -5.11
N MET A 213 -5.04 11.22 -3.85
CA MET A 213 -6.30 11.49 -3.14
C MET A 213 -6.23 12.74 -2.27
N SER A 214 -5.05 13.09 -1.77
CA SER A 214 -4.87 14.18 -0.80
C SER A 214 -4.84 15.56 -1.47
N ILE A 215 -3.98 15.74 -2.48
CA ILE A 215 -3.70 17.04 -3.10
C ILE A 215 -4.57 17.35 -4.32
N ARG A 216 -5.23 16.38 -4.87
CA ARG A 216 -6.13 16.47 -6.03
C ARG A 216 -7.30 15.48 -5.91
N GLY A 217 -8.19 15.44 -6.91
CA GLY A 217 -9.33 14.53 -6.95
C GLY A 217 -10.28 14.76 -5.79
N VAL A 218 -10.42 13.78 -4.91
CA VAL A 218 -11.36 13.83 -3.76
C VAL A 218 -10.88 14.73 -2.60
N LYS A 219 -9.62 15.15 -2.59
CA LYS A 219 -9.01 16.08 -1.61
C LYS A 219 -9.24 15.64 -0.15
N LYS A 220 -8.83 14.43 0.19
CA LYS A 220 -8.92 13.86 1.55
C LYS A 220 -7.51 13.59 2.10
N PRO A 221 -6.86 14.57 2.75
CA PRO A 221 -5.47 14.46 3.20
C PRO A 221 -5.28 13.49 4.37
N ASP A 222 -6.29 13.33 5.22
CA ASP A 222 -6.20 12.53 6.46
C ASP A 222 -6.67 11.07 6.29
N VAL A 223 -6.87 10.62 5.04
CA VAL A 223 -7.29 9.24 4.75
C VAL A 223 -6.07 8.37 4.49
N ALA A 224 -5.85 7.38 5.35
CA ALA A 224 -4.90 6.31 5.11
C ALA A 224 -5.57 5.07 4.53
N THR A 225 -4.91 4.43 3.58
CA THR A 225 -5.31 3.13 3.04
C THR A 225 -4.54 2.05 3.80
N ILE A 226 -5.24 1.03 4.29
CA ILE A 226 -4.62 -0.13 4.93
C ILE A 226 -4.88 -1.36 4.07
N THR A 227 -3.81 -2.07 3.71
CA THR A 227 -3.87 -3.36 2.99
C THR A 227 -3.14 -4.43 3.79
N THR A 228 -3.68 -5.64 3.78
CA THR A 228 -3.08 -6.79 4.47
C THR A 228 -3.04 -8.00 3.56
N GLN A 229 -2.01 -8.81 3.71
CA GLN A 229 -1.89 -10.13 3.07
C GLN A 229 -1.35 -11.15 4.07
N PHE A 230 -2.01 -12.30 4.13
CA PHE A 230 -1.68 -13.40 5.03
C PHE A 230 -1.53 -14.70 4.27
N THR A 231 -0.52 -15.51 4.65
CA THR A 231 -0.35 -16.89 4.15
C THR A 231 -0.17 -17.86 5.32
N GLY A 232 -0.32 -19.16 5.07
CA GLY A 232 -0.12 -20.22 6.04
C GLY A 232 -0.82 -19.95 7.37
N ILE A 233 -0.10 -20.12 8.48
CA ILE A 233 -0.65 -19.99 9.84
C ILE A 233 -1.34 -18.65 10.12
N PHE A 234 -0.89 -17.54 9.54
CA PHE A 234 -1.56 -16.25 9.72
C PHE A 234 -2.91 -16.18 9.00
N LYS A 235 -3.12 -17.00 7.97
CA LYS A 235 -4.40 -17.09 7.26
C LYS A 235 -5.34 -18.11 7.90
N GLU A 236 -4.78 -19.18 8.47
CA GLU A 236 -5.52 -20.34 8.98
C GLU A 236 -5.90 -20.19 10.45
N ASP A 237 -5.07 -19.49 11.24
CA ASP A 237 -5.29 -19.28 12.68
C ASP A 237 -5.63 -17.79 12.98
N PRO A 238 -6.89 -17.48 13.32
CA PRO A 238 -7.32 -16.14 13.68
C PRO A 238 -6.56 -15.54 14.88
N ALA A 239 -6.05 -16.37 15.81
CA ALA A 239 -5.28 -15.89 16.95
C ALA A 239 -3.92 -15.34 16.51
N GLN A 240 -3.24 -15.99 15.58
CA GLN A 240 -1.97 -15.51 15.03
C GLN A 240 -2.18 -14.27 14.16
N GLN A 241 -3.27 -14.22 13.40
CA GLN A 241 -3.64 -13.01 12.65
C GLN A 241 -3.88 -11.83 13.60
N ALA A 242 -4.67 -12.03 14.66
CA ALA A 242 -4.94 -10.98 15.65
C ALA A 242 -3.67 -10.54 16.37
N ARG A 243 -2.78 -11.47 16.72
CA ARG A 243 -1.48 -11.19 17.31
C ARG A 243 -0.61 -10.31 16.41
N PHE A 244 -0.53 -10.62 15.12
CA PHE A 244 0.18 -9.78 14.15
C PHE A 244 -0.41 -8.37 14.10
N MET A 245 -1.73 -8.25 13.97
CA MET A 245 -2.42 -6.95 13.91
C MET A 245 -2.17 -6.12 15.17
N MET A 246 -2.21 -6.74 16.36
CA MET A 246 -1.90 -6.08 17.62
C MET A 246 -0.46 -5.53 17.63
N LEU A 247 0.52 -6.36 17.26
CA LEU A 247 1.92 -5.97 17.22
C LEU A 247 2.19 -4.89 16.17
N ALA A 248 1.52 -4.93 15.02
CA ALA A 248 1.67 -3.94 13.95
C ALA A 248 1.13 -2.56 14.36
N THR A 249 0.01 -2.52 15.11
CA THR A 249 -0.69 -1.28 15.47
C THR A 249 -0.28 -0.72 16.84
N GLU A 250 0.47 -1.47 17.64
CA GLU A 250 0.96 -1.01 18.93
C GLU A 250 1.83 0.24 18.77
N ARG A 251 1.38 1.37 19.34
CA ARG A 251 2.18 2.59 19.35
C ARG A 251 3.40 2.35 20.22
N GLY A 252 4.59 2.30 19.61
CA GLY A 252 5.84 2.25 20.37
C GLY A 252 5.86 3.38 21.39
N ARG A 253 6.09 3.05 22.66
CA ARG A 253 6.45 4.08 23.64
C ARG A 253 7.80 4.64 23.19
N SER A 254 7.77 5.80 22.55
CA SER A 254 8.95 6.62 22.27
C SER A 254 9.43 7.27 23.55
#